data_6037c86c87ce2617ca603119ed9a1ba3
#
_entry.id   6037c86c87ce2617ca603119ed9a1ba3
#
_cell.length_a   1.000
_cell.length_b   1.000
_cell.length_c   1.000
_cell.angle_alpha   90.00
_cell.angle_beta   90.00
_cell.angle_gamma   90.00
#
_symmetry.space_group_name_H-M   'P 1'
#
loop_
_entity.id
_entity.type
_entity.pdbx_description
1 polymer ?
#
loop_
_entity_poly.entity_id
_entity_poly.type
_entity_poly.pdbx_seq_one_letter_code
_entity_poly.pdbx_strand_id
1 'polypeptide(L)'
;VDPNAKLEEELIVRPTSEAIIWNTYKGWIQSYRDLPLLINQWANVVRWEMRTRLFLRTAEFLWQEGHTAHATKQEAMEETDQMVRVYEEFSRNILAIPTIMGHKTESERFAGAEDTLCIEGLMQDGKALQMGTS
;
A
#
# COMPACT_ATOMS: atom_id res chain seq x y z
N VAL A 1 -9.30 -18.44 -25.84
CA VAL A 1 -8.38 -17.31 -26.10
C VAL A 1 -7.25 -17.85 -26.97
N ASP A 2 -7.00 -17.28 -28.14
CA ASP A 2 -5.89 -17.64 -29.00
C ASP A 2 -4.58 -17.05 -28.44
N PRO A 3 -3.59 -17.88 -28.04
CA PRO A 3 -2.34 -17.36 -27.47
C PRO A 3 -1.46 -16.65 -28.51
N ASN A 4 -1.77 -16.78 -29.79
CA ASN A 4 -1.04 -16.14 -30.88
C ASN A 4 -1.69 -14.82 -31.33
N ALA A 5 -2.90 -14.51 -30.85
CA ALA A 5 -3.56 -13.25 -31.15
C ALA A 5 -2.80 -12.07 -30.52
N LYS A 6 -2.50 -11.06 -31.34
CA LYS A 6 -1.92 -9.81 -30.85
C LYS A 6 -3.04 -8.89 -30.42
N LEU A 7 -2.83 -8.20 -29.29
CA LEU A 7 -3.70 -7.12 -28.87
C LEU A 7 -3.50 -5.91 -29.81
N GLU A 8 -4.57 -5.19 -30.08
CA GLU A 8 -4.51 -3.93 -30.85
C GLU A 8 -3.75 -2.85 -30.06
N GLU A 9 -3.92 -2.88 -28.73
CA GLU A 9 -3.21 -2.00 -27.79
C GLU A 9 -2.45 -2.83 -26.74
N GLU A 10 -1.28 -2.36 -26.35
CA GLU A 10 -0.49 -3.00 -25.31
C GLU A 10 -1.13 -2.79 -23.94
N LEU A 11 -1.19 -3.84 -23.13
CA LEU A 11 -1.61 -3.77 -21.74
C LEU A 11 -0.38 -3.66 -20.84
N ILE A 12 -0.40 -2.69 -19.95
CA ILE A 12 0.64 -2.48 -18.95
C ILE A 12 0.12 -2.96 -17.60
N VAL A 13 0.82 -3.90 -17.01
CA VAL A 13 0.50 -4.42 -15.67
C VAL A 13 1.19 -3.55 -14.63
N ARG A 14 0.42 -2.97 -13.70
CA ARG A 14 0.97 -2.14 -12.62
C ARG A 14 1.50 -3.01 -11.47
N PRO A 15 2.75 -2.82 -11.04
CA PRO A 15 3.27 -3.45 -9.83
C PRO A 15 2.99 -2.62 -8.57
N THR A 16 2.61 -1.35 -8.74
CA THR A 16 2.32 -0.36 -7.71
C THR A 16 1.56 0.82 -8.32
N SER A 17 0.89 1.62 -7.50
CA SER A 17 -0.04 2.66 -7.98
C SER A 17 0.44 4.10 -7.74
N GLU A 18 1.48 4.32 -6.93
CA GLU A 18 1.87 5.65 -6.45
C GLU A 18 2.11 6.63 -7.59
N ALA A 19 2.95 6.29 -8.56
CA ALA A 19 3.30 7.19 -9.65
C ALA A 19 2.10 7.55 -10.53
N ILE A 20 1.21 6.60 -10.76
CA ILE A 20 -0.01 6.80 -11.57
C ILE A 20 -0.97 7.74 -10.83
N ILE A 21 -1.22 7.46 -9.55
CA ILE A 21 -2.16 8.21 -8.73
C ILE A 21 -1.65 9.64 -8.50
N TRP A 22 -0.39 9.81 -8.13
CA TRP A 22 0.18 11.13 -7.87
C TRP A 22 0.26 11.99 -9.14
N ASN A 23 0.52 11.40 -10.28
CA ASN A 23 0.42 12.11 -11.54
C ASN A 23 -1.01 12.60 -11.82
N THR A 24 -2.02 11.82 -11.44
CA THR A 24 -3.42 12.22 -11.51
C THR A 24 -3.74 13.34 -10.53
N TYR A 25 -3.30 13.23 -9.29
CA TYR A 25 -3.50 14.25 -8.25
C TYR A 25 -2.90 15.61 -8.64
N LYS A 26 -1.74 15.60 -9.31
CA LYS A 26 -1.12 16.80 -9.84
C LYS A 26 -2.07 17.58 -10.77
N GLY A 27 -2.94 16.89 -11.50
CA GLY A 27 -3.96 17.51 -12.34
C GLY A 27 -5.22 17.92 -11.57
N TRP A 28 -5.57 17.22 -10.48
CA TRP A 28 -6.78 17.47 -9.72
C TRP A 28 -6.63 18.59 -8.68
N ILE A 29 -5.47 18.66 -8.03
CA ILE A 29 -5.19 19.66 -6.99
C ILE A 29 -4.79 20.97 -7.69
N GLN A 30 -5.68 21.95 -7.65
CA GLN A 30 -5.48 23.28 -8.27
C GLN A 30 -5.27 24.38 -7.21
N SER A 31 -5.71 24.14 -5.97
CA SER A 31 -5.55 25.10 -4.88
C SER A 31 -5.51 24.38 -3.53
N TYR A 32 -5.11 25.10 -2.47
CA TYR A 32 -5.14 24.59 -1.11
C TYR A 32 -6.53 24.15 -0.64
N ARG A 33 -7.59 24.65 -1.28
CA ARG A 33 -8.98 24.27 -0.96
C ARG A 33 -9.35 22.86 -1.40
N ASP A 34 -8.54 22.27 -2.29
CA ASP A 34 -8.69 20.88 -2.72
C ASP A 34 -8.04 19.89 -1.75
N LEU A 35 -7.41 20.41 -0.68
CA LEU A 35 -6.73 19.62 0.34
C LEU A 35 -7.50 19.64 1.68
N PRO A 36 -7.45 18.57 2.47
CA PRO A 36 -6.82 17.30 2.13
C PRO A 36 -7.61 16.52 1.06
N LEU A 37 -6.89 15.83 0.19
CA LEU A 37 -7.49 14.87 -0.75
C LEU A 37 -7.28 13.47 -0.18
N LEU A 38 -8.37 12.76 0.12
CA LEU A 38 -8.35 11.45 0.75
C LEU A 38 -9.09 10.47 -0.15
N ILE A 39 -8.36 9.57 -0.78
CA ILE A 39 -8.93 8.58 -1.70
C ILE A 39 -8.43 7.20 -1.34
N ASN A 40 -9.33 6.24 -1.43
CA ASN A 40 -9.06 4.84 -1.22
C ASN A 40 -9.57 4.01 -2.39
N GLN A 41 -8.90 2.92 -2.70
CA GLN A 41 -9.38 1.94 -3.66
C GLN A 41 -9.19 0.51 -3.15
N TRP A 42 -10.11 -0.35 -3.52
CA TRP A 42 -9.92 -1.80 -3.52
C TRP A 42 -9.34 -2.19 -4.87
N ALA A 43 -8.17 -2.77 -4.87
CA ALA A 43 -7.40 -2.98 -6.09
C ALA A 43 -6.61 -4.28 -6.06
N ASN A 44 -6.01 -4.58 -7.19
CA ASN A 44 -5.02 -5.64 -7.34
C ASN A 44 -3.71 -5.07 -7.88
N VAL A 45 -2.63 -5.76 -7.60
CA VAL A 45 -1.33 -5.56 -8.25
C VAL A 45 -0.75 -6.90 -8.66
N VAL A 46 0.10 -6.87 -9.68
CA VAL A 46 0.84 -8.05 -10.13
C VAL A 46 2.32 -7.76 -9.98
N ARG A 47 3.01 -8.62 -9.26
CA ARG A 47 4.46 -8.53 -9.05
C ARG A 47 5.10 -9.86 -9.39
N TRP A 48 6.26 -9.81 -10.01
CA TRP A 48 7.03 -11.01 -10.24
C TRP A 48 7.50 -11.58 -8.90
N GLU A 49 7.03 -12.79 -8.57
CA GLU A 49 7.41 -13.49 -7.36
C GLU A 49 8.11 -14.80 -7.74
N MET A 50 9.41 -14.88 -7.47
CA MET A 50 10.20 -16.07 -7.80
C MET A 50 9.84 -17.29 -6.95
N ARG A 51 9.38 -17.08 -5.72
CA ARG A 51 9.02 -18.14 -4.78
C ARG A 51 7.66 -17.86 -4.19
N THR A 52 6.64 -18.28 -4.90
CA THR A 52 5.26 -18.16 -4.41
C THR A 52 5.04 -19.02 -3.18
N ARG A 53 4.21 -18.53 -2.26
CA ARG A 53 3.69 -19.25 -1.10
C ARG A 53 2.18 -19.11 -1.07
N LEU A 54 1.50 -20.20 -0.85
CA LEU A 54 0.03 -20.23 -0.79
C LEU A 54 -0.46 -19.17 0.22
N PHE A 55 -1.38 -18.31 -0.19
CA PHE A 55 -1.96 -17.17 0.50
C PHE A 55 -1.00 -16.02 0.89
N LEU A 56 0.26 -16.29 1.11
CA LEU A 56 1.21 -15.30 1.66
C LEU A 56 2.02 -14.58 0.59
N ARG A 57 2.36 -15.27 -0.50
CA ARG A 57 3.18 -14.74 -1.61
C ARG A 57 2.64 -15.25 -2.92
N THR A 58 1.75 -14.49 -3.51
CA THR A 58 1.15 -14.75 -4.83
C THR A 58 1.64 -13.74 -5.85
N ALA A 59 1.66 -14.08 -7.12
CA ALA A 59 2.05 -13.17 -8.19
C ALA A 59 1.04 -12.02 -8.37
N GLU A 60 -0.23 -12.30 -8.12
CA GLU A 60 -1.29 -11.29 -8.04
C GLU A 60 -1.89 -11.33 -6.64
N PHE A 61 -2.12 -10.17 -6.05
CA PHE A 61 -2.81 -10.08 -4.78
C PHE A 61 -3.76 -8.89 -4.72
N LEU A 62 -4.77 -9.04 -3.88
CA LEU A 62 -5.79 -8.04 -3.64
C LEU A 62 -5.45 -7.28 -2.38
N TRP A 63 -5.65 -5.99 -2.40
CA TRP A 63 -5.43 -5.13 -1.27
C TRP A 63 -6.37 -3.93 -1.25
N GLN A 64 -6.33 -3.21 -0.18
CA GLN A 64 -6.81 -1.84 -0.08
C GLN A 64 -5.58 -0.94 -0.13
N GLU A 65 -5.67 0.17 -0.81
CA GLU A 65 -4.67 1.23 -0.76
C GLU A 65 -5.34 2.60 -0.67
N GLY A 66 -4.93 3.37 0.34
CA GLY A 66 -5.29 4.77 0.48
C GLY A 66 -4.17 5.65 -0.06
N HIS A 67 -4.54 6.67 -0.80
CA HIS A 67 -3.62 7.67 -1.31
C HIS A 67 -4.15 9.04 -0.93
N THR A 68 -3.36 9.79 -0.19
CA THR A 68 -3.79 11.07 0.38
C THR A 68 -2.81 12.18 0.01
N ALA A 69 -3.32 13.41 -0.02
CA ALA A 69 -2.50 14.60 -0.20
C ALA A 69 -2.92 15.66 0.81
N HIS A 70 -1.95 16.30 1.42
CA HIS A 70 -2.13 17.25 2.51
C HIS A 70 -1.41 18.56 2.22
N ALA A 71 -1.81 19.64 2.90
CA ALA A 71 -1.17 20.94 2.75
C ALA A 71 0.20 21.00 3.46
N THR A 72 0.36 20.26 4.53
CA THR A 72 1.56 20.27 5.36
C THR A 72 2.06 18.85 5.64
N LYS A 73 3.35 18.73 5.94
CA LYS A 73 3.94 17.48 6.40
C LYS A 73 3.29 16.98 7.70
N GLN A 74 2.96 17.89 8.59
CA GLN A 74 2.33 17.55 9.87
C GLN A 74 0.99 16.84 9.65
N GLU A 75 0.13 17.38 8.79
CA GLU A 75 -1.15 16.75 8.45
C GLU A 75 -0.96 15.36 7.83
N ALA A 76 0.02 15.20 6.94
CA ALA A 76 0.33 13.91 6.35
C ALA A 76 0.80 12.88 7.40
N MET A 77 1.61 13.30 8.37
CA MET A 77 2.06 12.42 9.45
C MET A 77 0.92 12.03 10.40
N GLU A 78 -0.01 12.95 10.68
CA GLU A 78 -1.20 12.65 11.48
C GLU A 78 -2.10 11.61 10.79
N GLU A 79 -2.30 11.73 9.48
CA GLU A 79 -3.04 10.75 8.69
C GLU A 79 -2.33 9.39 8.68
N THR A 80 -1.01 9.39 8.52
CA THR A 80 -0.18 8.17 8.56
C THR A 80 -0.33 7.44 9.89
N ASP A 81 -0.25 8.15 11.02
CA ASP A 81 -0.43 7.58 12.36
C ASP A 81 -1.87 7.07 12.55
N GLN A 82 -2.85 7.83 12.11
CA GLN A 82 -4.26 7.42 12.17
C GLN A 82 -4.50 6.12 11.41
N MET A 83 -4.01 6.01 10.18
CA MET A 83 -4.26 4.85 9.34
C MET A 83 -3.54 3.59 9.83
N VAL A 84 -2.33 3.69 10.34
CA VAL A 84 -1.65 2.51 10.90
C VAL A 84 -2.38 2.00 12.15
N ARG A 85 -2.98 2.87 12.95
CA ARG A 85 -3.82 2.47 14.10
C ARG A 85 -5.11 1.77 13.66
N VAL A 86 -5.73 2.24 12.58
CA VAL A 86 -6.91 1.57 11.99
C VAL A 86 -6.53 0.16 11.52
N TYR A 87 -5.38 -0.02 10.89
CA TYR A 87 -4.90 -1.35 10.48
C TYR A 87 -4.60 -2.25 11.68
N GLU A 88 -4.00 -1.71 12.73
CA GLU A 88 -3.74 -2.46 13.96
C GLU A 88 -5.04 -2.91 14.63
N GLU A 89 -5.98 -2.00 14.78
CA GLU A 89 -7.30 -2.28 15.36
C GLU A 89 -8.05 -3.35 14.55
N PHE A 90 -8.07 -3.23 13.23
CA PHE A 90 -8.68 -4.21 12.34
C PHE A 90 -8.01 -5.59 12.47
N SER A 91 -6.69 -5.62 12.47
CA SER A 91 -5.94 -6.88 12.62
C SER A 91 -6.25 -7.56 13.94
N ARG A 92 -6.24 -6.80 15.03
CA ARG A 92 -6.45 -7.32 16.38
C ARG A 92 -7.88 -7.72 16.65
N ASN A 93 -8.84 -6.83 16.34
CA ASN A 93 -10.22 -6.97 16.77
C ASN A 93 -11.08 -7.76 15.79
N ILE A 94 -10.77 -7.73 14.51
CA ILE A 94 -11.56 -8.40 13.46
C ILE A 94 -10.88 -9.69 13.00
N LEU A 95 -9.57 -9.64 12.72
CA LEU A 95 -8.85 -10.81 12.26
C LEU A 95 -8.31 -11.69 13.40
N ALA A 96 -8.31 -11.19 14.63
CA ALA A 96 -7.74 -11.84 15.81
C ALA A 96 -6.22 -12.14 15.66
N ILE A 97 -5.51 -11.30 14.92
CA ILE A 97 -4.07 -11.42 14.70
C ILE A 97 -3.37 -10.32 15.50
N PRO A 98 -2.60 -10.68 16.55
CA PRO A 98 -1.80 -9.72 17.28
C PRO A 98 -0.66 -9.21 16.41
N THR A 99 -0.47 -7.90 16.40
CA THR A 99 0.57 -7.23 15.61
C THR A 99 1.44 -6.33 16.49
N ILE A 100 2.64 -6.08 16.01
CA ILE A 100 3.58 -5.10 16.55
C ILE A 100 3.60 -3.92 15.58
N MET A 101 3.38 -2.72 16.09
CA MET A 101 3.42 -1.48 15.31
C MET A 101 4.78 -0.80 15.48
N GLY A 102 5.33 -0.25 14.41
CA GLY A 102 6.60 0.45 14.44
C GLY A 102 6.94 1.16 13.15
N HIS A 103 8.08 1.83 13.14
CA HIS A 103 8.66 2.45 11.96
C HIS A 103 9.55 1.47 11.22
N LYS A 104 9.49 1.48 9.90
CA LYS A 104 10.44 0.75 9.07
C LYS A 104 11.83 1.37 9.16
N THR A 105 12.84 0.52 9.15
CA THR A 105 14.22 0.97 8.98
C THR A 105 14.40 1.63 7.61
N GLU A 106 15.37 2.53 7.50
CA GLU A 106 15.63 3.25 6.24
C GLU A 106 15.83 2.31 5.05
N SER A 107 16.49 1.18 5.27
CA SER A 107 16.76 0.17 4.24
C SER A 107 15.51 -0.59 3.75
N GLU A 108 14.43 -0.58 4.53
CA GLU A 108 13.19 -1.27 4.21
C GLU A 108 12.08 -0.34 3.72
N ARG A 109 12.30 0.97 3.77
CA ARG A 109 11.36 1.96 3.26
C ARG A 109 11.26 1.88 1.74
N PHE A 110 10.06 2.16 1.24
CA PHE A 110 9.88 2.33 -0.20
C PHE A 110 10.67 3.54 -0.71
N ALA A 111 11.19 3.45 -1.92
CA ALA A 111 12.00 4.51 -2.51
C ALA A 111 11.21 5.84 -2.54
N GLY A 112 11.78 6.88 -1.94
CA GLY A 112 11.17 8.20 -1.83
C GLY A 112 10.35 8.44 -0.57
N ALA A 113 10.11 7.41 0.28
CA ALA A 113 9.43 7.60 1.54
C ALA A 113 10.33 8.28 2.58
N GLU A 114 9.85 9.36 3.19
CA GLU A 114 10.53 10.02 4.31
C GLU A 114 10.38 9.23 5.60
N ASP A 115 9.20 8.64 5.81
CA ASP A 115 8.92 7.74 6.91
C ASP A 115 7.94 6.64 6.46
N THR A 116 7.84 5.58 7.22
CA THR A 116 6.91 4.48 6.97
C THR A 116 6.57 3.80 8.28
N LEU A 117 5.29 3.83 8.63
CA LEU A 117 4.75 3.07 9.75
C LEU A 117 4.20 1.74 9.23
N CYS A 118 4.36 0.68 9.99
CA CYS A 118 3.80 -0.62 9.63
C CYS A 118 3.33 -1.40 10.86
N ILE A 119 2.50 -2.40 10.61
CA ILE A 119 2.15 -3.43 11.56
C ILE A 119 2.67 -4.77 11.06
N GLU A 120 3.25 -5.56 11.94
CA GLU A 120 3.82 -6.86 11.64
C GLU A 120 3.28 -7.93 12.58
N GLY A 121 2.90 -9.07 12.00
CA GLY A 121 2.52 -10.27 12.74
C GLY A 121 3.66 -11.28 12.76
N LEU A 122 3.81 -11.98 13.88
CA LEU A 122 4.82 -13.04 14.01
C LEU A 122 4.30 -14.35 13.41
N MET A 123 5.11 -14.93 12.55
CA MET A 123 4.85 -16.25 11.96
C MET A 123 5.37 -17.36 12.88
N GLN A 124 4.87 -18.59 12.69
CA GLN A 124 5.29 -19.75 13.47
C GLN A 124 6.77 -20.09 13.30
N ASP A 125 7.37 -19.69 12.18
CA ASP A 125 8.81 -19.89 11.91
C ASP A 125 9.69 -18.78 12.54
N GLY A 126 9.11 -17.90 13.34
CA GLY A 126 9.80 -16.80 14.02
C GLY A 126 10.07 -15.57 13.15
N LYS A 127 9.58 -15.55 11.92
CA LYS A 127 9.70 -14.38 11.04
C LYS A 127 8.53 -13.42 11.21
N ALA A 128 8.79 -12.16 11.01
CA ALA A 128 7.75 -11.14 10.92
C ALA A 128 7.17 -11.07 9.51
N LEU A 129 5.85 -10.92 9.43
CA LEU A 129 5.12 -10.68 8.21
C LEU A 129 4.47 -9.29 8.29
N GLN A 130 4.74 -8.43 7.32
CA GLN A 130 4.05 -7.15 7.21
C GLN A 130 2.56 -7.38 6.93
N MET A 131 1.71 -6.82 7.78
CA MET A 131 0.25 -6.93 7.68
C MET A 131 -0.41 -5.67 7.14
N GLY A 132 0.21 -4.53 7.33
CA GLY A 132 -0.25 -3.24 6.83
C GLY A 132 0.84 -2.20 6.93
N THR A 133 0.75 -1.18 6.08
CA THR A 133 1.72 -0.09 5.97
C THR A 133 1.00 1.23 5.72
N SER A 134 1.48 2.28 6.36
CA SER A 134 1.05 3.66 6.11
C SER A 134 2.26 4.59 5.96
#